data_262f0fe9f3dc040e194525d65fc48918
#
_entry.id   262f0fe9f3dc040e194525d65fc48918
#
_cell.length_a   1.000
_cell.length_b   1.000
_cell.length_c   1.000
_cell.angle_alpha   90.00
_cell.angle_beta   90.00
_cell.angle_gamma   90.00
#
_symmetry.space_group_name_H-M   'P 1'
#
loop_
_entity.id
_entity.type
_entity.pdbx_description
1 polymer ?
#
loop_
_entity_poly.entity_id
_entity_poly.type
_entity_poly.pdbx_seq_one_letter_code
_entity_poly.pdbx_strand_id
1 'polypeptide(L)'
;MDVEISFCVVNTNGGELLVLDNASNDGSAEAVRARGEDIELVALAERRGKALNDSELMERARGRYCLLLNEDSELLPGAAAALYRALEADPRAACAVTALRRPDGTPQASAWRFPSVTTALAGALPLARRFTVQSSGADTRPVDWGQSAALAVRRDAALAVGWMDPEFFVYSDEVDFQKRLADAGWHSLYVPAAVAIHHEQLSTGALPARRIVENARGRDRYMHKHHGALAAALVRGLTAWTYGVRALAALVLPGHDARRYAADAVAALWPARGEGLREAATEYNAARRRA
;
A
#
# COMPACT_ATOMS: atom_id res chain seq x y z
N MET A 1 -4.93 11.69 -18.31
CA MET A 1 -5.01 12.63 -17.18
C MET A 1 -4.59 11.85 -15.97
N ASP A 2 -3.37 12.12 -15.50
CA ASP A 2 -2.82 11.40 -14.34
C ASP A 2 -3.27 12.13 -13.07
N VAL A 3 -4.35 11.65 -12.47
CA VAL A 3 -4.82 12.15 -11.16
C VAL A 3 -3.89 11.59 -10.11
N GLU A 4 -3.14 12.44 -9.41
CA GLU A 4 -2.22 12.02 -8.35
C GLU A 4 -2.49 12.81 -7.06
N ILE A 5 -3.65 12.58 -6.46
CA ILE A 5 -3.92 13.04 -5.11
C ILE A 5 -3.80 11.84 -4.17
N SER A 6 -2.91 11.92 -3.19
CA SER A 6 -2.90 10.99 -2.08
C SER A 6 -3.80 11.56 -0.99
N PHE A 7 -5.01 11.02 -0.87
CA PHE A 7 -5.92 11.41 0.21
C PHE A 7 -5.51 10.71 1.48
N CYS A 8 -5.22 11.46 2.52
CA CYS A 8 -5.18 10.95 3.86
C CYS A 8 -6.34 11.59 4.62
N VAL A 9 -7.38 10.83 4.86
CA VAL A 9 -8.49 11.28 5.69
C VAL A 9 -8.18 10.90 7.10
N VAL A 10 -7.81 11.89 7.91
CA VAL A 10 -7.67 11.71 9.35
C VAL A 10 -8.93 12.22 10.02
N ASN A 11 -9.67 11.34 10.66
CA ASN A 11 -10.83 11.74 11.44
C ASN A 11 -10.87 11.04 12.78
N THR A 12 -10.81 11.85 13.84
CA THR A 12 -11.26 11.44 15.18
C THR A 12 -11.90 12.62 15.88
N ASN A 13 -13.18 12.49 16.23
CA ASN A 13 -13.94 13.42 17.10
C ASN A 13 -13.93 14.89 16.72
N GLY A 14 -13.80 15.27 15.45
CA GLY A 14 -13.78 16.66 15.05
C GLY A 14 -13.60 16.91 13.56
N GLY A 15 -13.45 15.87 12.76
CA GLY A 15 -13.49 16.00 11.30
C GLY A 15 -12.31 16.74 10.69
N GLU A 16 -11.07 16.42 11.09
CA GLU A 16 -9.90 16.92 10.38
C GLU A 16 -9.71 16.17 9.07
N LEU A 17 -9.64 16.89 7.96
CA LEU A 17 -9.41 16.34 6.64
C LEU A 17 -8.11 16.92 6.09
N LEU A 18 -7.10 16.06 5.95
CA LEU A 18 -5.81 16.38 5.35
C LEU A 18 -5.72 15.76 3.97
N VAL A 19 -5.37 16.55 2.98
CA VAL A 19 -5.13 16.09 1.61
C VAL A 19 -3.72 16.48 1.20
N LEU A 20 -2.94 15.53 0.71
CA LEU A 20 -1.63 15.82 0.14
C LEU A 20 -1.70 15.64 -1.38
N ASP A 21 -1.43 16.72 -2.10
CA ASP A 21 -1.25 16.72 -3.55
C ASP A 21 0.24 16.54 -3.89
N ASN A 22 0.56 15.42 -4.53
CA ASN A 22 1.93 15.02 -4.85
C ASN A 22 2.43 15.67 -6.15
N ALA A 23 2.31 16.99 -6.25
CA ALA A 23 2.70 17.81 -7.40
C ALA A 23 1.93 17.45 -8.68
N SER A 24 0.61 17.36 -8.60
CA SER A 24 -0.27 17.13 -9.76
C SER A 24 -0.27 18.32 -10.72
N ASN A 25 -0.64 18.08 -11.97
CA ASN A 25 -0.73 19.09 -13.02
C ASN A 25 -2.06 19.02 -13.80
N ASP A 26 -3.05 18.36 -13.22
CA ASP A 26 -4.36 18.07 -13.83
C ASP A 26 -5.53 18.88 -13.24
N GLY A 27 -5.22 19.83 -12.33
CA GLY A 27 -6.23 20.62 -11.62
C GLY A 27 -6.73 19.99 -10.31
N SER A 28 -6.13 18.88 -9.87
CA SER A 28 -6.54 18.19 -8.64
C SER A 28 -6.41 19.07 -7.40
N ALA A 29 -5.29 19.78 -7.24
CA ALA A 29 -5.07 20.69 -6.11
C ALA A 29 -6.12 21.83 -6.07
N GLU A 30 -6.46 22.40 -7.24
CA GLU A 30 -7.51 23.40 -7.38
C GLU A 30 -8.89 22.85 -7.02
N ALA A 31 -9.18 21.63 -7.46
CA ALA A 31 -10.45 20.96 -7.14
C ALA A 31 -10.60 20.72 -5.63
N VAL A 32 -9.52 20.38 -4.92
CA VAL A 32 -9.53 20.25 -3.46
C VAL A 32 -9.77 21.60 -2.80
N ARG A 33 -9.06 22.67 -3.20
CA ARG A 33 -9.26 24.04 -2.66
C ARG A 33 -10.70 24.53 -2.84
N ALA A 34 -11.34 24.17 -3.96
CA ALA A 34 -12.71 24.54 -4.24
C ALA A 34 -13.77 23.83 -3.35
N ARG A 35 -13.39 22.77 -2.62
CA ARG A 35 -14.30 22.01 -1.75
C ARG A 35 -14.59 22.68 -0.41
N GLY A 36 -13.74 23.60 0.03
CA GLY A 36 -13.99 24.38 1.25
C GLY A 36 -12.77 24.53 2.16
N GLU A 37 -12.92 25.37 3.17
CA GLU A 37 -11.88 25.71 4.15
C GLU A 37 -11.64 24.60 5.20
N ASP A 38 -12.53 23.61 5.27
CA ASP A 38 -12.43 22.50 6.22
C ASP A 38 -11.37 21.43 5.81
N ILE A 39 -10.72 21.62 4.65
CA ILE A 39 -9.70 20.73 4.13
C ILE A 39 -8.33 21.39 4.20
N GLU A 40 -7.40 20.79 4.96
CA GLU A 40 -6.00 21.21 4.92
C GLU A 40 -5.32 20.56 3.71
N LEU A 41 -4.98 21.36 2.70
CA LEU A 41 -4.27 20.91 1.51
C LEU A 41 -2.76 21.11 1.65
N VAL A 42 -2.00 20.02 1.60
CA VAL A 42 -0.55 20.01 1.48
C VAL A 42 -0.17 19.82 0.01
N ALA A 43 -0.03 20.93 -0.73
CA ALA A 43 0.37 20.87 -2.14
C ALA A 43 1.91 20.87 -2.26
N LEU A 44 2.48 19.79 -2.78
CA LEU A 44 3.92 19.66 -2.96
C LEU A 44 4.39 20.34 -4.25
N ALA A 45 5.63 20.84 -4.23
CA ALA A 45 6.30 21.36 -5.42
C ALA A 45 6.87 20.23 -6.31
N GLU A 46 7.22 19.10 -5.71
CA GLU A 46 7.88 17.97 -6.35
C GLU A 46 7.25 16.64 -5.90
N ARG A 47 7.22 15.66 -6.81
CA ARG A 47 6.75 14.30 -6.52
C ARG A 47 7.69 13.59 -5.57
N ARG A 48 7.13 12.95 -4.55
CA ARG A 48 7.82 12.13 -3.56
C ARG A 48 7.21 10.74 -3.48
N GLY A 49 7.89 9.86 -2.74
CA GLY A 49 7.37 8.52 -2.44
C GLY A 49 6.18 8.55 -1.48
N LYS A 50 5.30 7.54 -1.62
CA LYS A 50 4.10 7.38 -0.78
C LYS A 50 4.44 7.31 0.72
N ALA A 51 5.48 6.58 1.10
CA ALA A 51 5.91 6.48 2.50
C ALA A 51 6.18 7.85 3.15
N LEU A 52 6.85 8.76 2.42
CA LEU A 52 7.08 10.13 2.91
C LEU A 52 5.79 10.94 2.99
N ASN A 53 4.89 10.78 2.02
CA ASN A 53 3.62 11.50 1.98
C ASN A 53 2.70 11.07 3.12
N ASP A 54 2.53 9.77 3.32
CA ASP A 54 1.71 9.22 4.40
C ASP A 54 2.29 9.59 5.78
N SER A 55 3.62 9.58 5.93
CA SER A 55 4.29 10.02 7.15
C SER A 55 4.00 11.49 7.46
N GLU A 56 4.17 12.39 6.49
CA GLU A 56 3.89 13.82 6.66
C GLU A 56 2.43 14.08 7.05
N LEU A 57 1.49 13.36 6.44
CA LEU A 57 0.09 13.47 6.80
C LEU A 57 -0.18 12.99 8.24
N MET A 58 0.39 11.85 8.64
CA MET A 58 0.27 11.36 10.03
C MET A 58 0.96 12.28 11.05
N GLU A 59 2.08 12.92 10.68
CA GLU A 59 2.77 13.90 11.53
C GLU A 59 1.93 15.16 11.75
N ARG A 60 1.31 15.69 10.70
CA ARG A 60 0.45 16.87 10.75
C ARG A 60 -0.87 16.62 11.47
N ALA A 61 -1.35 15.40 11.39
CA ALA A 61 -2.61 15.00 11.99
C ALA A 61 -2.66 15.25 13.49
N ARG A 62 -3.76 15.82 13.98
CA ARG A 62 -4.02 16.07 15.40
C ARG A 62 -4.83 14.98 16.06
N GLY A 63 -5.46 14.14 15.25
CA GLY A 63 -6.27 13.03 15.71
C GLY A 63 -5.45 11.93 16.38
N ARG A 64 -6.07 11.22 17.32
CA ARG A 64 -5.49 10.02 17.95
C ARG A 64 -5.34 8.85 16.97
N TYR A 65 -6.19 8.81 15.95
CA TYR A 65 -6.16 7.86 14.86
C TYR A 65 -6.08 8.60 13.53
N CYS A 66 -5.28 8.06 12.63
CA CYS A 66 -5.14 8.50 11.25
C CYS A 66 -5.81 7.48 10.33
N LEU A 67 -6.70 7.91 9.46
CA LEU A 67 -7.27 7.05 8.43
C LEU A 67 -6.58 7.36 7.10
N LEU A 68 -5.60 6.53 6.74
CA LEU A 68 -4.97 6.58 5.42
C LEU A 68 -5.96 6.08 4.37
N LEU A 69 -6.21 6.88 3.35
CA LEU A 69 -7.10 6.57 2.25
C LEU A 69 -6.43 6.94 0.94
N ASN A 70 -6.26 5.98 0.04
CA ASN A 70 -5.74 6.26 -1.29
C ASN A 70 -6.78 7.03 -2.14
N GLU A 71 -6.29 7.79 -3.12
CA GLU A 71 -7.10 8.56 -4.06
C GLU A 71 -8.07 7.71 -4.90
N ASP A 72 -7.78 6.43 -5.02
CA ASP A 72 -8.60 5.45 -5.74
C ASP A 72 -9.43 4.55 -4.81
N SER A 73 -9.69 5.02 -3.58
CA SER A 73 -10.48 4.30 -2.59
C SER A 73 -11.67 5.12 -2.10
N GLU A 74 -12.78 4.45 -1.87
CA GLU A 74 -14.04 5.02 -1.38
C GLU A 74 -14.54 4.25 -0.16
N LEU A 75 -14.68 4.93 0.98
CA LEU A 75 -15.24 4.33 2.18
C LEU A 75 -16.77 4.21 2.08
N LEU A 76 -17.30 3.03 2.36
CA LEU A 76 -18.75 2.88 2.50
C LEU A 76 -19.23 3.47 3.84
N PRO A 77 -20.51 3.89 3.91
CA PRO A 77 -21.10 4.42 5.12
C PRO A 77 -20.87 3.53 6.35
N GLY A 78 -20.40 4.12 7.43
CA GLY A 78 -20.11 3.41 8.68
C GLY A 78 -18.73 2.75 8.77
N ALA A 79 -17.95 2.69 7.68
CA ALA A 79 -16.63 2.05 7.67
C ALA A 79 -15.64 2.74 8.64
N ALA A 80 -15.52 4.07 8.60
CA ALA A 80 -14.65 4.80 9.53
C ALA A 80 -15.04 4.56 11.00
N ALA A 81 -16.33 4.56 11.31
CA ALA A 81 -16.82 4.27 12.66
C ALA A 81 -16.52 2.82 13.11
N ALA A 82 -16.54 1.86 12.18
CA ALA A 82 -16.19 0.47 12.48
C ALA A 82 -14.69 0.31 12.77
N LEU A 83 -13.82 0.97 12.00
CA LEU A 83 -12.38 1.00 12.25
C LEU A 83 -12.05 1.64 13.60
N TYR A 84 -12.67 2.79 13.88
CA TYR A 84 -12.53 3.49 15.16
C TYR A 84 -12.88 2.58 16.34
N ARG A 85 -14.09 1.96 16.30
CA ARG A 85 -14.52 1.05 17.38
C ARG A 85 -13.60 -0.16 17.56
N ALA A 86 -13.05 -0.69 16.48
CA ALA A 86 -12.10 -1.81 16.56
C ALA A 86 -10.81 -1.41 17.27
N LEU A 87 -10.25 -0.22 16.96
CA LEU A 87 -9.05 0.29 17.62
C LEU A 87 -9.29 0.70 19.08
N GLU A 88 -10.50 1.19 19.43
CA GLU A 88 -10.87 1.50 20.82
C GLU A 88 -11.05 0.21 21.66
N ALA A 89 -11.61 -0.83 21.06
CA ALA A 89 -11.85 -2.10 21.74
C ALA A 89 -10.57 -2.89 22.02
N ASP A 90 -9.51 -2.63 21.27
CA ASP A 90 -8.21 -3.31 21.43
C ASP A 90 -7.07 -2.28 21.58
N PRO A 91 -6.64 -1.97 22.81
CA PRO A 91 -5.56 -1.00 23.06
C PRO A 91 -4.19 -1.40 22.50
N ARG A 92 -3.98 -2.68 22.13
CA ARG A 92 -2.74 -3.14 21.49
C ARG A 92 -2.82 -3.16 19.97
N ALA A 93 -3.96 -2.85 19.39
CA ALA A 93 -4.09 -2.69 17.94
C ALA A 93 -3.53 -1.34 17.51
N ALA A 94 -2.51 -1.36 16.65
CA ALA A 94 -1.96 -0.15 16.02
C ALA A 94 -2.64 0.16 14.70
N CYS A 95 -3.12 -0.84 13.97
CA CYS A 95 -3.76 -0.69 12.68
C CYS A 95 -5.10 -1.42 12.62
N ALA A 96 -6.06 -0.85 11.86
CA ALA A 96 -7.31 -1.50 11.50
C ALA A 96 -7.51 -1.43 9.98
N VAL A 97 -7.63 -2.60 9.36
CA VAL A 97 -7.64 -2.83 7.91
C VAL A 97 -9.07 -3.06 7.45
N THR A 98 -9.51 -2.36 6.42
CA THR A 98 -10.83 -2.55 5.81
C THR A 98 -10.94 -3.84 5.01
N ALA A 99 -12.16 -4.34 4.86
CA ALA A 99 -12.51 -5.26 3.79
C ALA A 99 -12.63 -4.49 2.47
N LEU A 100 -11.75 -4.79 1.52
CA LEU A 100 -11.78 -4.14 0.22
C LEU A 100 -12.70 -4.87 -0.76
N ARG A 101 -13.35 -4.10 -1.61
CA ARG A 101 -14.15 -4.59 -2.74
C ARG A 101 -13.69 -3.86 -4.01
N ARG A 102 -13.83 -4.54 -5.15
CA ARG A 102 -13.71 -3.90 -6.46
C ARG A 102 -14.99 -3.12 -6.79
N PRO A 103 -14.96 -2.24 -7.80
CA PRO A 103 -16.15 -1.50 -8.24
C PRO A 103 -17.32 -2.40 -8.64
N ASP A 104 -17.07 -3.63 -9.08
CA ASP A 104 -18.09 -4.63 -9.42
C ASP A 104 -18.68 -5.35 -8.17
N GLY A 105 -18.25 -4.93 -6.96
CA GLY A 105 -18.69 -5.51 -5.68
C GLY A 105 -17.97 -6.80 -5.28
N THR A 106 -17.10 -7.36 -6.13
CA THR A 106 -16.36 -8.58 -5.80
C THR A 106 -15.32 -8.32 -4.69
N PRO A 107 -15.09 -9.29 -3.77
CA PRO A 107 -14.09 -9.14 -2.72
C PRO A 107 -12.67 -9.00 -3.29
N GLN A 108 -11.93 -8.07 -2.73
CA GLN A 108 -10.49 -7.89 -2.96
C GLN A 108 -9.72 -8.27 -1.71
N ALA A 109 -8.62 -9.00 -1.85
CA ALA A 109 -7.75 -9.28 -0.71
C ALA A 109 -7.14 -7.97 -0.18
N SER A 110 -7.19 -7.77 1.14
CA SER A 110 -6.71 -6.56 1.81
C SER A 110 -5.76 -6.81 2.97
N ALA A 111 -5.60 -8.06 3.42
CA ALA A 111 -4.68 -8.43 4.49
C ALA A 111 -3.97 -9.75 4.18
N TRP A 112 -2.71 -9.84 4.60
CA TRP A 112 -1.84 -10.99 4.33
C TRP A 112 -0.88 -11.27 5.48
N ARG A 113 -0.23 -12.46 5.43
CA ARG A 113 0.92 -12.76 6.25
C ARG A 113 2.13 -11.95 5.82
N PHE A 114 3.02 -11.62 6.77
CA PHE A 114 4.28 -10.97 6.45
C PHE A 114 5.09 -11.78 5.45
N PRO A 115 5.71 -11.09 4.45
CA PRO A 115 6.59 -11.76 3.50
C PRO A 115 7.76 -12.46 4.20
N SER A 116 7.99 -13.72 3.81
CA SER A 116 9.04 -14.59 4.34
C SER A 116 9.37 -15.67 3.32
N VAL A 117 10.40 -16.47 3.57
CA VAL A 117 10.71 -17.63 2.73
C VAL A 117 9.54 -18.63 2.72
N THR A 118 8.89 -18.83 3.86
CA THR A 118 7.74 -19.74 3.98
C THR A 118 6.53 -19.27 3.19
N THR A 119 6.20 -17.95 3.24
CA THR A 119 5.10 -17.40 2.45
C THR A 119 5.41 -17.38 0.95
N ALA A 120 6.68 -17.17 0.57
CA ALA A 120 7.10 -17.26 -0.82
C ALA A 120 7.01 -18.71 -1.37
N LEU A 121 7.42 -19.69 -0.56
CA LEU A 121 7.28 -21.11 -0.89
C LEU A 121 5.80 -21.51 -1.02
N ALA A 122 4.96 -21.08 -0.06
CA ALA A 122 3.51 -21.27 -0.16
C ALA A 122 2.93 -20.63 -1.43
N GLY A 123 3.36 -19.42 -1.79
CA GLY A 123 2.92 -18.72 -3.01
C GLY A 123 3.34 -19.42 -4.32
N ALA A 124 4.40 -20.23 -4.28
CA ALA A 124 4.87 -21.04 -5.42
C ALA A 124 3.99 -22.28 -5.67
N LEU A 125 3.14 -22.67 -4.71
CA LEU A 125 2.26 -23.84 -4.81
C LEU A 125 0.83 -23.43 -5.22
N PRO A 126 0.16 -24.14 -6.14
CA PRO A 126 -1.11 -23.72 -6.73
C PRO A 126 -2.27 -23.49 -5.75
N LEU A 127 -2.30 -24.19 -4.61
CA LEU A 127 -3.38 -24.13 -3.63
C LEU A 127 -3.04 -23.33 -2.37
N ALA A 128 -1.81 -22.83 -2.25
CA ALA A 128 -1.31 -22.28 -1.01
C ALA A 128 -1.57 -20.76 -0.84
N ARG A 129 -2.10 -20.07 -1.85
CA ARG A 129 -2.48 -18.66 -1.75
C ARG A 129 -3.42 -18.38 -0.56
N ARG A 130 -4.31 -19.32 -0.23
CA ARG A 130 -5.20 -19.25 0.94
C ARG A 130 -4.45 -19.21 2.27
N PHE A 131 -3.20 -19.66 2.32
CA PHE A 131 -2.39 -19.60 3.54
C PHE A 131 -1.68 -18.26 3.72
N THR A 132 -1.60 -17.45 2.68
CA THR A 132 -0.97 -16.13 2.74
C THR A 132 -1.99 -15.00 2.90
N VAL A 133 -3.23 -15.16 2.41
CA VAL A 133 -4.31 -14.16 2.51
C VAL A 133 -5.02 -14.31 3.86
N GLN A 134 -5.16 -13.19 4.57
CA GLN A 134 -5.81 -13.13 5.88
C GLN A 134 -7.12 -12.31 5.89
N SER A 135 -7.50 -11.69 4.78
CA SER A 135 -8.75 -10.92 4.64
C SER A 135 -9.95 -11.78 4.24
N SER A 136 -10.33 -12.75 5.09
CA SER A 136 -11.49 -13.61 4.86
C SER A 136 -12.27 -13.81 6.16
N GLY A 137 -13.57 -14.17 6.09
CA GLY A 137 -14.42 -14.35 7.27
C GLY A 137 -15.14 -13.07 7.69
N ALA A 138 -16.05 -13.22 8.67
CA ALA A 138 -16.97 -12.17 9.10
C ALA A 138 -16.55 -11.45 10.40
N ASP A 139 -15.56 -12.00 11.12
CA ASP A 139 -15.18 -11.50 12.44
C ASP A 139 -13.92 -10.62 12.39
N THR A 140 -13.91 -9.58 13.23
CA THR A 140 -12.71 -8.79 13.50
C THR A 140 -11.66 -9.66 14.15
N ARG A 141 -10.42 -9.64 13.62
CA ARG A 141 -9.34 -10.49 14.13
C ARG A 141 -7.94 -9.93 13.80
N PRO A 142 -6.93 -10.35 14.55
CA PRO A 142 -5.55 -10.03 14.24
C PRO A 142 -5.12 -10.59 12.87
N VAL A 143 -4.33 -9.78 12.16
CA VAL A 143 -3.66 -10.11 10.91
C VAL A 143 -2.23 -9.59 10.95
N ASP A 144 -1.35 -10.11 10.10
CA ASP A 144 0.03 -9.65 10.11
C ASP A 144 0.13 -8.23 9.56
N TRP A 145 -0.44 -7.97 8.36
CA TRP A 145 -0.48 -6.65 7.76
C TRP A 145 -1.66 -6.50 6.79
N GLY A 146 -2.02 -5.26 6.53
CA GLY A 146 -3.04 -4.89 5.55
C GLY A 146 -2.64 -3.74 4.65
N GLN A 147 -3.29 -3.69 3.49
CA GLN A 147 -3.05 -2.68 2.46
C GLN A 147 -3.52 -1.29 2.91
N SER A 148 -2.72 -0.28 2.63
CA SER A 148 -3.00 1.12 2.98
C SER A 148 -4.00 1.82 2.05
N ALA A 149 -4.70 1.08 1.19
CA ALA A 149 -5.79 1.64 0.38
C ALA A 149 -6.89 2.29 1.24
N ALA A 150 -7.19 1.68 2.41
CA ALA A 150 -8.02 2.25 3.47
C ALA A 150 -7.61 1.63 4.81
N LEU A 151 -6.73 2.30 5.55
CA LEU A 151 -6.09 1.80 6.76
C LEU A 151 -6.18 2.82 7.89
N ALA A 152 -6.83 2.47 8.99
CA ALA A 152 -6.77 3.28 10.20
C ALA A 152 -5.52 2.93 11.02
N VAL A 153 -4.83 3.95 11.51
CA VAL A 153 -3.56 3.84 12.23
C VAL A 153 -3.65 4.59 13.55
N ARG A 154 -3.22 3.97 14.64
CA ARG A 154 -3.01 4.64 15.93
C ARG A 154 -1.77 5.51 15.85
N ARG A 155 -1.96 6.84 15.95
CA ARG A 155 -0.91 7.83 15.70
C ARG A 155 0.29 7.68 16.65
N ASP A 156 0.03 7.42 17.93
CA ASP A 156 1.10 7.24 18.92
C ASP A 156 1.96 5.99 18.64
N ALA A 157 1.34 4.91 18.17
CA ALA A 157 2.07 3.72 17.74
C ALA A 157 2.93 4.00 16.50
N ALA A 158 2.41 4.75 15.53
CA ALA A 158 3.16 5.17 14.34
C ALA A 158 4.36 6.05 14.72
N LEU A 159 4.17 7.03 15.62
CA LEU A 159 5.23 7.87 16.15
C LEU A 159 6.32 7.03 16.86
N ALA A 160 5.93 6.06 17.66
CA ALA A 160 6.85 5.22 18.43
C ALA A 160 7.78 4.39 17.54
N VAL A 161 7.39 4.05 16.30
CA VAL A 161 8.23 3.31 15.34
C VAL A 161 8.87 4.20 14.28
N GLY A 162 8.72 5.54 14.39
CA GLY A 162 9.36 6.52 13.50
C GLY A 162 8.67 6.63 12.14
N TRP A 163 7.34 6.50 12.08
CA TRP A 163 6.52 6.62 10.88
C TRP A 163 6.83 5.56 9.81
N MET A 164 6.51 5.82 8.55
CA MET A 164 6.90 4.96 7.43
C MET A 164 8.36 5.21 7.04
N ASP A 165 9.07 4.16 6.62
CA ASP A 165 10.47 4.26 6.22
C ASP A 165 10.59 4.87 4.81
N PRO A 166 11.26 6.05 4.65
CA PRO A 166 11.39 6.75 3.38
C PRO A 166 12.21 5.99 2.33
N GLU A 167 12.94 4.97 2.75
CA GLU A 167 13.65 4.09 1.84
C GLU A 167 12.70 3.33 0.89
N PHE A 168 11.45 3.09 1.32
CA PHE A 168 10.38 2.57 0.46
C PHE A 168 9.71 3.73 -0.27
N PHE A 169 9.82 3.77 -1.59
CA PHE A 169 9.19 4.82 -2.39
C PHE A 169 7.67 4.62 -2.48
N VAL A 170 7.27 3.44 -2.86
CA VAL A 170 5.91 2.90 -2.87
C VAL A 170 6.02 1.38 -2.96
N TYR A 171 5.02 0.65 -2.49
CA TYR A 171 4.99 -0.80 -2.30
C TYR A 171 5.97 -1.28 -1.22
N SER A 172 5.48 -2.16 -0.38
CA SER A 172 6.14 -2.68 0.82
C SER A 172 6.41 -1.63 1.91
N ASP A 173 6.10 -0.36 1.71
CA ASP A 173 6.11 0.69 2.73
C ASP A 173 5.17 0.36 3.89
N GLU A 174 3.90 0.03 3.59
CA GLU A 174 2.92 -0.38 4.58
C GLU A 174 3.24 -1.74 5.22
N VAL A 175 3.93 -2.62 4.49
CA VAL A 175 4.36 -3.94 5.01
C VAL A 175 5.48 -3.76 6.02
N ASP A 176 6.50 -2.96 5.68
CA ASP A 176 7.61 -2.60 6.57
C ASP A 176 7.10 -1.89 7.82
N PHE A 177 6.22 -0.92 7.64
CA PHE A 177 5.64 -0.15 8.73
C PHE A 177 4.91 -1.05 9.74
N GLN A 178 3.99 -1.91 9.25
CA GLN A 178 3.24 -2.81 10.13
C GLN A 178 4.13 -3.92 10.72
N LYS A 179 5.21 -4.33 10.03
CA LYS A 179 6.21 -5.25 10.60
C LYS A 179 6.96 -4.61 11.77
N ARG A 180 7.38 -3.34 11.66
CA ARG A 180 8.02 -2.61 12.76
C ARG A 180 7.07 -2.40 13.94
N LEU A 181 5.80 -2.13 13.67
CA LEU A 181 4.75 -2.10 14.70
C LEU A 181 4.62 -3.45 15.41
N ALA A 182 4.59 -4.56 14.66
CA ALA A 182 4.52 -5.90 15.23
C ALA A 182 5.75 -6.24 16.08
N ASP A 183 6.95 -5.87 15.63
CA ASP A 183 8.19 -6.05 16.39
C ASP A 183 8.22 -5.21 17.68
N ALA A 184 7.51 -4.10 17.71
CA ALA A 184 7.32 -3.25 18.89
C ALA A 184 6.17 -3.75 19.82
N GLY A 185 5.54 -4.89 19.52
CA GLY A 185 4.50 -5.52 20.34
C GLY A 185 3.06 -5.09 20.01
N TRP A 186 2.86 -4.33 18.93
CA TRP A 186 1.55 -3.98 18.39
C TRP A 186 1.06 -5.05 17.40
N HIS A 187 -0.22 -4.99 17.01
CA HIS A 187 -0.75 -5.81 15.93
C HIS A 187 -1.73 -5.03 15.05
N SER A 188 -2.04 -5.59 13.89
CA SER A 188 -3.06 -5.09 12.97
C SER A 188 -4.32 -5.94 13.09
N LEU A 189 -5.50 -5.31 12.93
CA LEU A 189 -6.81 -5.96 12.91
C LEU A 189 -7.39 -5.92 11.50
N TYR A 190 -7.90 -7.04 11.00
CA TYR A 190 -8.84 -7.04 9.88
C TYR A 190 -10.26 -6.81 10.40
N VAL A 191 -10.95 -5.80 9.86
CA VAL A 191 -12.28 -5.35 10.30
C VAL A 191 -13.28 -5.51 9.15
N PRO A 192 -13.91 -6.67 8.99
CA PRO A 192 -14.81 -6.93 7.85
C PRO A 192 -16.06 -6.08 7.82
N ALA A 193 -16.47 -5.49 8.94
CA ALA A 193 -17.58 -4.53 9.03
C ALA A 193 -17.21 -3.15 8.43
N ALA A 194 -15.93 -2.85 8.28
CA ALA A 194 -15.44 -1.66 7.60
C ALA A 194 -15.16 -2.00 6.13
N VAL A 195 -15.99 -1.51 5.23
CA VAL A 195 -15.87 -1.81 3.79
C VAL A 195 -15.42 -0.57 3.03
N ALA A 196 -14.47 -0.75 2.10
CA ALA A 196 -14.10 0.27 1.13
C ALA A 196 -14.10 -0.32 -0.29
N ILE A 197 -14.43 0.50 -1.28
CA ILE A 197 -14.26 0.19 -2.71
C ILE A 197 -12.89 0.69 -3.10
N HIS A 198 -12.09 -0.15 -3.77
CA HIS A 198 -10.77 0.21 -4.27
C HIS A 198 -10.73 0.01 -5.78
N HIS A 199 -10.61 1.11 -6.50
CA HIS A 199 -10.68 1.15 -7.97
C HIS A 199 -9.41 0.59 -8.64
N GLU A 200 -8.34 0.45 -7.89
CA GLU A 200 -7.00 -0.01 -8.31
C GLU A 200 -6.40 0.78 -9.49
N GLN A 201 -5.24 1.33 -9.27
CA GLN A 201 -4.33 1.79 -10.31
C GLN A 201 -4.80 2.99 -11.16
N LEU A 202 -5.65 3.85 -10.61
CA LEU A 202 -6.05 5.06 -11.37
C LEU A 202 -4.84 5.95 -11.71
N SER A 203 -3.91 6.13 -10.77
CA SER A 203 -2.71 6.95 -10.96
C SER A 203 -1.53 6.20 -11.58
N THR A 204 -1.26 4.96 -11.13
CA THR A 204 -0.06 4.21 -11.52
C THR A 204 -0.26 3.27 -12.71
N GLY A 205 -1.50 3.11 -13.19
CA GLY A 205 -1.86 2.22 -14.30
C GLY A 205 -1.19 2.55 -15.62
N ALA A 206 -0.83 3.83 -15.83
CA ALA A 206 -0.13 4.29 -17.04
C ALA A 206 1.32 3.79 -17.16
N LEU A 207 1.95 3.31 -16.06
CA LEU A 207 3.36 2.92 -16.02
C LEU A 207 3.56 1.47 -15.52
N PRO A 208 2.96 0.45 -16.15
CA PRO A 208 2.94 -0.91 -15.62
C PRO A 208 4.34 -1.54 -15.47
N ALA A 209 5.27 -1.25 -16.38
CA ALA A 209 6.63 -1.76 -16.31
C ALA A 209 7.39 -1.18 -15.12
N ARG A 210 7.29 0.12 -14.87
CA ARG A 210 7.94 0.81 -13.73
C ARG A 210 7.36 0.34 -12.38
N ARG A 211 6.06 0.01 -12.35
CA ARG A 211 5.42 -0.58 -11.17
C ARG A 211 5.99 -1.96 -10.83
N ILE A 212 6.21 -2.82 -11.82
CA ILE A 212 6.80 -4.15 -11.64
C ILE A 212 8.18 -4.02 -11.00
N VAL A 213 9.02 -3.12 -11.51
CA VAL A 213 10.36 -2.85 -10.97
C VAL A 213 10.29 -2.33 -9.54
N GLU A 214 9.45 -1.32 -9.26
CA GLU A 214 9.34 -0.74 -7.93
C GLU A 214 8.82 -1.75 -6.89
N ASN A 215 7.84 -2.58 -7.26
CA ASN A 215 7.33 -3.63 -6.40
C ASN A 215 8.41 -4.69 -6.09
N ALA A 216 9.21 -5.07 -7.08
CA ALA A 216 10.32 -6.01 -6.89
C ALA A 216 11.40 -5.43 -5.96
N ARG A 217 11.74 -4.14 -6.10
CA ARG A 217 12.66 -3.41 -5.21
C ARG A 217 12.15 -3.32 -3.79
N GLY A 218 10.89 -2.96 -3.61
CA GLY A 218 10.26 -2.85 -2.29
C GLY A 218 10.30 -4.20 -1.55
N ARG A 219 9.90 -5.27 -2.23
CA ARG A 219 9.95 -6.64 -1.67
C ARG A 219 11.37 -7.05 -1.30
N ASP A 220 12.32 -6.81 -2.18
CA ASP A 220 13.71 -7.16 -1.95
C ASP A 220 14.31 -6.41 -0.77
N ARG A 221 14.07 -5.10 -0.68
CA ARG A 221 14.45 -4.26 0.44
C ARG A 221 13.86 -4.76 1.76
N TYR A 222 12.56 -5.07 1.75
CA TYR A 222 11.88 -5.64 2.92
C TYR A 222 12.56 -6.94 3.38
N MET A 223 12.84 -7.86 2.44
CA MET A 223 13.49 -9.14 2.78
C MET A 223 14.91 -8.95 3.32
N HIS A 224 15.69 -8.03 2.75
CA HIS A 224 17.03 -7.71 3.28
C HIS A 224 16.96 -7.10 4.69
N LYS A 225 16.04 -6.17 4.91
CA LYS A 225 15.88 -5.46 6.18
C LYS A 225 15.45 -6.37 7.32
N HIS A 226 14.48 -7.24 7.08
CA HIS A 226 13.85 -8.05 8.14
C HIS A 226 14.33 -9.51 8.20
N HIS A 227 14.93 -10.04 7.14
CA HIS A 227 15.30 -11.47 7.05
C HIS A 227 16.73 -11.73 6.58
N GLY A 228 17.44 -10.68 6.13
CA GLY A 228 18.83 -10.79 5.67
C GLY A 228 18.99 -11.28 4.23
N ALA A 229 20.25 -11.26 3.74
CA ALA A 229 20.59 -11.45 2.33
C ALA A 229 20.25 -12.86 1.80
N LEU A 230 20.44 -13.90 2.60
CA LEU A 230 20.14 -15.26 2.17
C LEU A 230 18.63 -15.47 1.93
N ALA A 231 17.79 -15.00 2.86
CA ALA A 231 16.36 -15.06 2.73
C ALA A 231 15.86 -14.22 1.53
N ALA A 232 16.44 -13.04 1.31
CA ALA A 232 16.15 -12.22 0.14
C ALA A 232 16.47 -12.96 -1.17
N ALA A 233 17.63 -13.59 -1.27
CA ALA A 233 18.02 -14.37 -2.45
C ALA A 233 17.08 -15.56 -2.71
N LEU A 234 16.69 -16.30 -1.66
CA LEU A 234 15.72 -17.39 -1.77
C LEU A 234 14.34 -16.90 -2.24
N VAL A 235 13.84 -15.80 -1.69
CA VAL A 235 12.55 -15.21 -2.09
C VAL A 235 12.59 -14.67 -3.51
N ARG A 236 13.71 -14.09 -3.97
CA ARG A 236 13.91 -13.74 -5.40
C ARG A 236 13.74 -14.96 -6.30
N GLY A 237 14.43 -16.05 -6.01
CA GLY A 237 14.37 -17.29 -6.78
C GLY A 237 12.96 -17.90 -6.81
N LEU A 238 12.30 -18.01 -5.64
CA LEU A 238 10.94 -18.55 -5.53
C LEU A 238 9.91 -17.67 -6.26
N THR A 239 10.06 -16.34 -6.17
CA THR A 239 9.18 -15.39 -6.87
C THR A 239 9.36 -15.50 -8.37
N ALA A 240 10.61 -15.52 -8.84
CA ALA A 240 10.92 -15.66 -10.26
C ALA A 240 10.41 -17.00 -10.82
N TRP A 241 10.58 -18.07 -10.07
CA TRP A 241 10.00 -19.39 -10.41
C TRP A 241 8.47 -19.30 -10.54
N THR A 242 7.80 -18.73 -9.56
CA THR A 242 6.33 -18.57 -9.54
C THR A 242 5.83 -17.82 -10.78
N TYR A 243 6.46 -16.70 -11.10
CA TYR A 243 6.08 -15.92 -12.28
C TYR A 243 6.52 -16.55 -13.58
N GLY A 244 7.65 -17.26 -13.61
CA GLY A 244 8.10 -18.05 -14.77
C GLY A 244 7.11 -19.16 -15.14
N VAL A 245 6.64 -19.92 -14.14
CA VAL A 245 5.58 -20.92 -14.34
C VAL A 245 4.28 -20.30 -14.84
N ARG A 246 3.88 -19.14 -14.29
CA ARG A 246 2.69 -18.41 -14.76
C ARG A 246 2.86 -17.88 -16.18
N ALA A 247 4.04 -17.41 -16.55
CA ALA A 247 4.34 -16.96 -17.91
C ALA A 247 4.19 -18.13 -18.93
N LEU A 248 4.71 -19.31 -18.60
CA LEU A 248 4.54 -20.50 -19.42
C LEU A 248 3.08 -20.94 -19.51
N ALA A 249 2.38 -20.98 -18.39
CA ALA A 249 0.95 -21.33 -18.37
C ALA A 249 0.10 -20.32 -19.19
N ALA A 250 0.44 -19.05 -19.16
CA ALA A 250 -0.24 -18.00 -19.91
C ALA A 250 -0.11 -18.11 -21.44
N LEU A 251 0.83 -18.92 -21.94
CA LEU A 251 0.93 -19.21 -23.39
C LEU A 251 -0.24 -20.06 -23.90
N VAL A 252 -0.90 -20.81 -23.00
CA VAL A 252 -1.99 -21.73 -23.34
C VAL A 252 -3.32 -21.38 -22.65
N LEU A 253 -3.27 -20.56 -21.60
CA LEU A 253 -4.47 -20.15 -20.85
C LEU A 253 -4.95 -18.76 -21.33
N PRO A 254 -6.19 -18.63 -21.83
CA PRO A 254 -6.72 -17.33 -22.25
C PRO A 254 -6.91 -16.39 -21.07
N GLY A 255 -6.84 -15.07 -21.34
CA GLY A 255 -7.04 -14.01 -20.32
C GLY A 255 -5.82 -13.72 -19.44
N HIS A 256 -4.66 -14.33 -19.72
CA HIS A 256 -3.42 -14.09 -19.00
C HIS A 256 -2.34 -13.47 -19.92
N ASP A 257 -1.54 -12.56 -19.37
CA ASP A 257 -0.45 -11.89 -20.09
C ASP A 257 0.91 -12.54 -19.76
N ALA A 258 1.40 -13.37 -20.68
CA ALA A 258 2.69 -14.05 -20.54
C ALA A 258 3.88 -13.07 -20.46
N ARG A 259 3.82 -11.94 -21.21
CA ARG A 259 4.88 -10.93 -21.22
C ARG A 259 4.98 -10.23 -19.88
N ARG A 260 3.84 -9.90 -19.28
CA ARG A 260 3.77 -9.29 -17.95
C ARG A 260 4.38 -10.23 -16.90
N TYR A 261 3.99 -11.50 -16.88
CA TYR A 261 4.55 -12.48 -15.95
C TYR A 261 6.06 -12.70 -16.15
N ALA A 262 6.53 -12.68 -17.40
CA ALA A 262 7.96 -12.76 -17.68
C ALA A 262 8.71 -11.52 -17.14
N ALA A 263 8.13 -10.32 -17.28
CA ALA A 263 8.70 -9.10 -16.71
C ALA A 263 8.76 -9.17 -15.17
N ASP A 264 7.69 -9.66 -14.50
CA ASP A 264 7.68 -9.89 -13.06
C ASP A 264 8.78 -10.87 -12.61
N ALA A 265 9.01 -11.96 -13.37
CA ALA A 265 10.06 -12.93 -13.09
C ALA A 265 11.46 -12.31 -13.20
N VAL A 266 11.70 -11.54 -14.26
CA VAL A 266 12.97 -10.83 -14.48
C VAL A 266 13.22 -9.79 -13.37
N ALA A 267 12.23 -8.97 -13.05
CA ALA A 267 12.35 -7.98 -11.99
C ALA A 267 12.58 -8.62 -10.61
N ALA A 268 11.97 -9.77 -10.33
CA ALA A 268 12.21 -10.51 -9.10
C ALA A 268 13.66 -10.97 -8.96
N LEU A 269 14.30 -11.45 -10.05
CA LEU A 269 15.70 -11.89 -10.03
C LEU A 269 16.69 -10.73 -9.93
N TRP A 270 16.39 -9.63 -10.60
CA TRP A 270 17.27 -8.45 -10.68
C TRP A 270 16.53 -7.17 -10.28
N PRO A 271 16.15 -7.00 -9.00
CA PRO A 271 15.31 -5.88 -8.54
C PRO A 271 15.98 -4.52 -8.73
N ALA A 272 17.30 -4.46 -8.78
CA ALA A 272 18.03 -3.22 -9.05
C ALA A 272 18.05 -2.83 -10.56
N ARG A 273 17.62 -3.76 -11.45
CA ARG A 273 17.66 -3.50 -12.91
C ARG A 273 16.39 -2.82 -13.38
N GLY A 274 16.57 -1.79 -14.19
CA GLY A 274 15.47 -1.04 -14.80
C GLY A 274 15.09 0.21 -14.02
N GLU A 275 14.13 0.93 -14.53
CA GLU A 275 13.61 2.16 -13.94
C GLU A 275 12.26 1.90 -13.27
N GLY A 276 12.14 2.31 -12.02
CA GLY A 276 10.92 2.21 -11.23
C GLY A 276 10.12 3.52 -11.20
N LEU A 277 9.17 3.59 -10.29
CA LEU A 277 8.35 4.80 -10.08
C LEU A 277 9.16 5.94 -9.45
N ARG A 278 10.21 5.65 -8.70
CA ARG A 278 11.13 6.66 -8.13
C ARG A 278 11.84 7.43 -9.24
N GLU A 279 12.33 6.75 -10.28
CA GLU A 279 12.97 7.39 -11.44
C GLU A 279 11.94 8.20 -12.24
N ALA A 280 10.70 7.69 -12.41
CA ALA A 280 9.63 8.45 -13.04
C ALA A 280 9.32 9.77 -12.34
N ALA A 281 9.27 9.75 -10.99
CA ALA A 281 9.09 10.97 -10.21
C ALA A 281 10.26 11.95 -10.37
N THR A 282 11.49 11.44 -10.39
CA THR A 282 12.69 12.25 -10.61
C THR A 282 12.68 12.92 -11.99
N GLU A 283 12.31 12.19 -13.04
CA GLU A 283 12.17 12.72 -14.41
C GLU A 283 11.10 13.81 -14.48
N TYR A 284 9.95 13.56 -13.87
CA TYR A 284 8.85 14.52 -13.79
C TYR A 284 9.29 15.82 -13.11
N ASN A 285 9.93 15.71 -11.94
CA ASN A 285 10.43 16.86 -11.18
C ASN A 285 11.48 17.65 -11.98
N ALA A 286 12.38 16.95 -12.68
CA ALA A 286 13.38 17.60 -13.53
C ALA A 286 12.76 18.33 -14.74
N ALA A 287 11.72 17.76 -15.35
CA ALA A 287 10.99 18.40 -16.43
C ALA A 287 10.26 19.67 -15.95
N ARG A 288 9.59 19.58 -14.77
CA ARG A 288 8.86 20.72 -14.19
C ARG A 288 9.76 21.88 -13.79
N ARG A 289 10.99 21.61 -13.33
CA ARG A 289 11.98 22.68 -13.01
C ARG A 289 12.51 23.43 -14.25
N ARG A 290 12.33 22.87 -15.45
CA ARG A 290 12.78 23.48 -16.72
C ARG A 290 11.68 24.27 -17.42
N ALA A 291 10.42 24.02 -17.11
CA ALA A 291 9.25 24.68 -17.66
C ALA A 291 8.92 25.98 -16.89
#